data_c04d40683e1fb07efc7a5d443e050dff
#
_entry.id   c04d40683e1fb07efc7a5d443e050dff
#
_cell.length_a   1.000
_cell.length_b   1.000
_cell.length_c   1.000
_cell.angle_alpha   90.00
_cell.angle_beta   90.00
_cell.angle_gamma   90.00
#
_symmetry.space_group_name_H-M   'P 1'
#
loop_
_entity.id
_entity.type
_entity.pdbx_description
1 polymer ?
#
loop_
_entity_poly.entity_id
_entity_poly.type
_entity_poly.pdbx_seq_one_letter_code
_entity_poly.pdbx_strand_id
1 'polypeptide(L)'
;LEVWGRGEDWAPHKFDIQKTTNLIHPVISLNKKNFNLDEKVSVSASADGGVDYYGVQVWKGDKVVYQESFTANKLDIDCSKLGAGDYGVFVSCVNNYGSINTETVQFHVTSGITNDIDLDNSVTVADATLLQKYVVGIATLTDDQKLLADCNGDGAIDVRDATYIQKIIVKIPV
;
A
#
# COMPACT_ATOMS: atom_id res chain seq x y z
N LEU A 1 11.51 -44.83 -12.16
CA LEU A 1 10.93 -46.10 -11.69
C LEU A 1 10.00 -46.62 -12.79
N GLU A 2 10.37 -47.71 -13.45
CA GLU A 2 9.53 -48.33 -14.46
C GLU A 2 8.60 -49.34 -13.72
N VAL A 3 7.32 -49.15 -13.84
CA VAL A 3 6.31 -50.08 -13.31
C VAL A 3 5.77 -50.90 -14.49
N TRP A 4 5.99 -52.21 -14.48
CA TRP A 4 5.52 -53.17 -15.49
C TRP A 4 4.07 -53.60 -15.20
N GLY A 5 3.14 -53.24 -16.08
CA GLY A 5 1.77 -53.72 -16.03
C GLY A 5 1.57 -54.90 -16.99
N ARG A 6 0.80 -55.91 -16.58
CA ARG A 6 0.40 -57.02 -17.46
C ARG A 6 -0.83 -56.64 -18.28
N GLY A 7 -0.64 -56.43 -19.57
CA GLY A 7 -1.67 -56.12 -20.54
C GLY A 7 -1.08 -55.70 -21.87
N GLU A 8 -1.71 -55.96 -22.99
CA GLU A 8 -1.21 -55.93 -24.37
C GLU A 8 -0.81 -54.57 -24.94
N ASP A 9 -0.62 -53.49 -24.14
CA ASP A 9 -0.12 -52.18 -24.61
C ASP A 9 1.11 -51.76 -23.82
N TRP A 10 2.27 -52.07 -24.39
CA TRP A 10 3.60 -51.71 -23.89
C TRP A 10 4.01 -50.28 -24.29
N ALA A 11 3.14 -49.30 -24.15
CA ALA A 11 3.56 -47.91 -24.27
C ALA A 11 4.12 -47.42 -22.92
N PRO A 12 5.35 -46.93 -22.84
CA PRO A 12 5.87 -46.33 -21.62
C PRO A 12 4.99 -45.14 -21.24
N HIS A 13 4.19 -45.27 -20.17
CA HIS A 13 3.52 -44.12 -19.58
C HIS A 13 4.58 -43.20 -19.03
N LYS A 14 4.88 -42.12 -19.75
CA LYS A 14 5.64 -40.99 -19.21
C LYS A 14 4.79 -40.40 -18.08
N PHE A 15 5.14 -40.72 -16.85
CA PHE A 15 4.71 -39.90 -15.73
C PHE A 15 5.36 -38.54 -15.93
N ASP A 16 4.55 -37.57 -16.34
CA ASP A 16 4.92 -36.17 -16.27
C ASP A 16 4.97 -35.82 -14.78
N ILE A 17 6.16 -35.89 -14.20
CA ILE A 17 6.39 -35.37 -12.85
C ILE A 17 6.18 -33.87 -13.02
N GLN A 18 4.95 -33.44 -12.76
CA GLN A 18 4.65 -32.02 -12.61
C GLN A 18 5.71 -31.46 -11.68
N LYS A 19 6.56 -30.62 -12.24
CA LYS A 19 7.65 -29.97 -11.50
C LYS A 19 6.97 -29.24 -10.32
N THR A 20 7.06 -29.82 -9.12
CA THR A 20 6.57 -29.18 -7.90
C THR A 20 7.33 -27.88 -7.75
N THR A 21 6.69 -26.77 -8.09
CA THR A 21 7.31 -25.45 -7.99
C THR A 21 7.05 -24.92 -6.58
N ASN A 22 8.08 -25.05 -5.73
CA ASN A 22 8.06 -24.32 -4.46
C ASN A 22 7.98 -22.83 -4.74
N LEU A 23 7.23 -22.10 -3.90
CA LEU A 23 7.24 -20.65 -3.94
C LEU A 23 8.61 -20.13 -3.52
N ILE A 24 9.21 -19.28 -4.33
CA ILE A 24 10.49 -18.62 -4.07
C ILE A 24 10.43 -17.15 -4.50
N HIS A 25 11.38 -16.34 -4.03
CA HIS A 25 11.52 -14.90 -4.34
C HIS A 25 10.23 -14.11 -4.10
N PRO A 26 9.66 -14.11 -2.89
CA PRO A 26 8.49 -13.32 -2.60
C PRO A 26 8.84 -11.83 -2.61
N VAL A 27 8.05 -11.04 -3.32
CA VAL A 27 8.23 -9.60 -3.45
C VAL A 27 6.96 -8.89 -3.05
N ILE A 28 7.09 -7.77 -2.34
CA ILE A 28 6.02 -6.83 -2.02
C ILE A 28 6.41 -5.42 -2.46
N SER A 29 5.45 -4.66 -2.93
CA SER A 29 5.60 -3.23 -3.18
C SER A 29 4.35 -2.46 -2.78
N LEU A 30 4.54 -1.23 -2.34
CA LEU A 30 3.49 -0.26 -2.08
C LEU A 30 3.58 0.87 -3.10
N ASN A 31 2.43 1.49 -3.41
CA ASN A 31 2.39 2.66 -4.31
C ASN A 31 3.16 3.87 -3.75
N LYS A 32 3.23 4.02 -2.43
CA LYS A 32 4.04 5.03 -1.71
C LYS A 32 4.26 4.62 -0.25
N LYS A 33 4.90 5.45 0.56
CA LYS A 33 5.20 5.17 1.98
C LYS A 33 4.41 6.04 2.96
N ASN A 34 3.95 7.21 2.54
CA ASN A 34 3.15 8.13 3.35
C ASN A 34 1.78 8.29 2.71
N PHE A 35 0.73 8.18 3.51
CA PHE A 35 -0.66 8.22 3.08
C PHE A 35 -1.46 9.18 3.94
N ASN A 36 -2.52 9.74 3.38
CA ASN A 36 -3.54 10.48 4.11
C ASN A 36 -4.72 9.55 4.44
N LEU A 37 -5.56 9.92 5.41
CA LEU A 37 -6.71 9.08 5.82
C LEU A 37 -7.72 8.81 4.71
N ASP A 38 -7.85 9.69 3.73
CA ASP A 38 -8.76 9.57 2.58
C ASP A 38 -8.16 8.80 1.39
N GLU A 39 -6.94 8.31 1.52
CA GLU A 39 -6.24 7.57 0.49
C GLU A 39 -6.30 6.05 0.66
N LYS A 40 -5.69 5.33 -0.30
CA LYS A 40 -5.56 3.87 -0.28
C LYS A 40 -4.10 3.43 -0.38
N VAL A 41 -3.74 2.48 0.47
CA VAL A 41 -2.49 1.73 0.32
C VAL A 41 -2.72 0.66 -0.73
N SER A 42 -2.09 0.80 -1.90
CA SER A 42 -2.08 -0.26 -2.92
C SER A 42 -0.92 -1.20 -2.64
N VAL A 43 -1.25 -2.40 -2.20
CA VAL A 43 -0.29 -3.49 -1.94
C VAL A 43 -0.22 -4.38 -3.16
N SER A 44 0.95 -4.57 -3.74
CA SER A 44 1.19 -5.54 -4.81
C SER A 44 2.19 -6.59 -4.33
N ALA A 45 1.93 -7.85 -4.64
CA ALA A 45 2.82 -8.94 -4.26
C ALA A 45 2.95 -9.99 -5.37
N SER A 46 4.06 -10.70 -5.39
CA SER A 46 4.32 -11.80 -6.30
C SER A 46 5.34 -12.79 -5.70
N ALA A 47 5.35 -14.01 -6.20
CA ALA A 47 6.40 -14.99 -5.97
C ALA A 47 6.53 -15.88 -7.19
N ASP A 48 7.71 -16.45 -7.42
CA ASP A 48 7.88 -17.49 -8.43
C ASP A 48 7.27 -18.80 -7.93
N GLY A 49 6.85 -19.66 -8.84
CA GLY A 49 6.31 -20.99 -8.52
C GLY A 49 4.78 -21.10 -8.63
N GLY A 50 4.11 -20.02 -9.03
CA GLY A 50 2.65 -19.96 -9.18
C GLY A 50 1.95 -19.78 -7.83
N VAL A 51 1.30 -18.64 -7.63
CA VAL A 51 0.55 -18.30 -6.42
C VAL A 51 -0.94 -18.54 -6.65
N ASP A 52 -1.59 -19.30 -5.79
CA ASP A 52 -3.02 -19.57 -5.85
C ASP A 52 -3.81 -18.41 -5.20
N TYR A 53 -3.31 -17.91 -4.06
CA TYR A 53 -3.87 -16.74 -3.39
C TYR A 53 -2.83 -16.06 -2.49
N TYR A 54 -3.14 -14.85 -2.06
CA TYR A 54 -2.33 -14.01 -1.19
C TYR A 54 -3.07 -13.75 0.13
N GLY A 55 -2.34 -13.72 1.23
CA GLY A 55 -2.84 -13.25 2.54
C GLY A 55 -2.06 -12.02 2.98
N VAL A 56 -2.71 -10.87 3.12
CA VAL A 56 -2.09 -9.66 3.65
C VAL A 56 -2.32 -9.55 5.15
N GLN A 57 -1.31 -9.08 5.88
CA GLN A 57 -1.43 -8.64 7.26
C GLN A 57 -0.78 -7.27 7.44
N VAL A 58 -1.54 -6.36 8.07
CA VAL A 58 -1.06 -5.03 8.46
C VAL A 58 -0.98 -4.97 9.98
N TRP A 59 0.15 -4.52 10.47
CA TRP A 59 0.49 -4.46 11.89
C TRP A 59 0.69 -3.03 12.35
N LYS A 60 0.19 -2.71 13.56
CA LYS A 60 0.52 -1.49 14.30
C LYS A 60 1.18 -1.89 15.62
N GLY A 61 2.50 -1.68 15.74
CA GLY A 61 3.27 -2.31 16.79
C GLY A 61 3.14 -3.84 16.74
N ASP A 62 2.73 -4.47 17.83
CA ASP A 62 2.59 -5.92 17.95
C ASP A 62 1.18 -6.45 17.63
N LYS A 63 0.29 -5.60 17.10
CA LYS A 63 -1.10 -5.98 16.80
C LYS A 63 -1.37 -6.04 15.32
N VAL A 64 -2.01 -7.12 14.85
CA VAL A 64 -2.65 -7.16 13.53
C VAL A 64 -3.89 -6.27 13.58
N VAL A 65 -3.91 -5.23 12.74
CA VAL A 65 -5.03 -4.27 12.64
C VAL A 65 -5.86 -4.47 11.39
N TYR A 66 -5.30 -5.16 10.39
CA TYR A 66 -6.00 -5.53 9.17
C TYR A 66 -5.44 -6.84 8.63
N GLN A 67 -6.34 -7.71 8.14
CA GLN A 67 -5.96 -8.91 7.41
C GLN A 67 -7.02 -9.26 6.37
N GLU A 68 -6.59 -9.73 5.21
CA GLU A 68 -7.47 -10.16 4.11
C GLU A 68 -6.75 -11.16 3.22
N SER A 69 -7.54 -12.03 2.56
CA SER A 69 -7.03 -12.94 1.51
C SER A 69 -7.58 -12.49 0.15
N PHE A 70 -6.76 -12.54 -0.89
CA PHE A 70 -7.11 -12.10 -2.23
C PHE A 70 -6.41 -12.94 -3.30
N THR A 71 -6.96 -13.01 -4.50
CA THR A 71 -6.44 -13.84 -5.61
C THR A 71 -5.72 -13.02 -6.68
N ALA A 72 -6.05 -11.74 -6.82
CA ALA A 72 -5.29 -10.83 -7.68
C ALA A 72 -3.93 -10.53 -7.02
N ASN A 73 -2.93 -10.16 -7.80
CA ASN A 73 -1.61 -9.77 -7.27
C ASN A 73 -1.57 -8.35 -6.66
N LYS A 74 -2.72 -7.71 -6.52
CA LYS A 74 -2.89 -6.36 -5.98
C LYS A 74 -4.14 -6.26 -5.10
N LEU A 75 -4.03 -5.53 -3.98
CA LEU A 75 -5.11 -5.18 -3.06
C LEU A 75 -5.00 -3.71 -2.66
N ASP A 76 -6.13 -3.02 -2.60
CA ASP A 76 -6.23 -1.64 -2.12
C ASP A 76 -6.87 -1.61 -0.72
N ILE A 77 -6.18 -1.06 0.26
CA ILE A 77 -6.62 -0.95 1.66
C ILE A 77 -6.94 0.52 1.95
N ASP A 78 -8.16 0.83 2.39
CA ASP A 78 -8.55 2.19 2.77
C ASP A 78 -7.83 2.62 4.06
N CYS A 79 -7.09 3.73 4.02
CA CYS A 79 -6.38 4.26 5.18
C CYS A 79 -7.32 4.66 6.33
N SER A 80 -8.55 5.08 6.02
CA SER A 80 -9.57 5.37 7.03
C SER A 80 -9.90 4.19 7.95
N LYS A 81 -9.71 2.94 7.48
CA LYS A 81 -9.89 1.72 8.29
C LYS A 81 -8.73 1.45 9.22
N LEU A 82 -7.55 1.98 8.91
CA LEU A 82 -6.33 1.81 9.70
C LEU A 82 -6.20 2.91 10.76
N GLY A 83 -6.63 4.14 10.43
CA GLY A 83 -6.40 5.35 11.23
C GLY A 83 -4.96 5.86 11.09
N ALA A 84 -4.65 6.95 11.79
CA ALA A 84 -3.31 7.54 11.77
C ALA A 84 -2.28 6.68 12.53
N GLY A 85 -1.05 6.65 12.05
CA GLY A 85 0.09 5.98 12.70
C GLY A 85 1.03 5.26 11.77
N ASP A 86 2.01 4.59 12.37
CA ASP A 86 3.02 3.78 11.69
C ASP A 86 2.59 2.32 11.60
N TYR A 87 2.78 1.73 10.43
CA TYR A 87 2.33 0.39 10.11
C TYR A 87 3.42 -0.42 9.41
N GLY A 88 3.42 -1.72 9.67
CA GLY A 88 4.16 -2.70 8.88
C GLY A 88 3.17 -3.58 8.10
N VAL A 89 3.49 -3.90 6.85
CA VAL A 89 2.71 -4.82 6.03
C VAL A 89 3.59 -5.89 5.42
N PHE A 90 3.12 -7.11 5.42
CA PHE A 90 3.68 -8.20 4.62
C PHE A 90 2.58 -9.01 3.94
N VAL A 91 2.95 -9.80 2.96
CA VAL A 91 2.05 -10.67 2.22
C VAL A 91 2.56 -12.10 2.25
N SER A 92 1.68 -13.04 2.58
CA SER A 92 1.91 -14.46 2.40
C SER A 92 1.46 -14.87 1.01
N CYS A 93 2.37 -15.38 0.19
CA CYS A 93 2.07 -16.01 -1.08
C CYS A 93 1.82 -17.50 -0.82
N VAL A 94 0.70 -18.05 -1.26
CA VAL A 94 0.26 -19.41 -0.94
C VAL A 94 -0.08 -20.18 -2.20
N ASN A 95 0.33 -21.46 -2.25
CA ASN A 95 -0.09 -22.44 -3.23
C ASN A 95 -0.31 -23.81 -2.58
N ASN A 96 -0.65 -24.82 -3.38
CA ASN A 96 -0.90 -26.19 -2.90
C ASN A 96 0.29 -26.86 -2.20
N TYR A 97 1.50 -26.32 -2.32
CA TYR A 97 2.73 -26.90 -1.76
C TYR A 97 3.22 -26.17 -0.52
N GLY A 98 2.62 -25.02 -0.18
CA GLY A 98 2.97 -24.26 1.01
C GLY A 98 2.78 -22.76 0.88
N SER A 99 3.41 -22.04 1.79
CA SER A 99 3.37 -20.56 1.80
C SER A 99 4.76 -19.98 2.03
N ILE A 100 4.98 -18.78 1.49
CA ILE A 100 6.18 -17.98 1.73
C ILE A 100 5.77 -16.53 1.98
N ASN A 101 6.40 -15.89 2.96
CA ASN A 101 6.13 -14.50 3.29
C ASN A 101 7.12 -13.57 2.59
N THR A 102 6.64 -12.42 2.17
CA THR A 102 7.48 -11.29 1.76
C THR A 102 8.22 -10.70 2.96
N GLU A 103 9.17 -9.82 2.69
CA GLU A 103 9.67 -8.90 3.72
C GLU A 103 8.55 -7.98 4.20
N THR A 104 8.71 -7.41 5.40
CA THR A 104 7.78 -6.40 5.94
C THR A 104 8.17 -5.02 5.41
N VAL A 105 7.23 -4.33 4.80
CA VAL A 105 7.40 -2.94 4.35
C VAL A 105 6.71 -2.00 5.34
N GLN A 106 7.40 -0.94 5.74
CA GLN A 106 6.86 0.08 6.63
C GLN A 106 6.19 1.20 5.83
N PHE A 107 5.07 1.72 6.36
CA PHE A 107 4.38 2.90 5.84
C PHE A 107 3.73 3.70 6.97
N HIS A 108 3.42 4.96 6.69
CA HIS A 108 2.80 5.89 7.62
C HIS A 108 1.45 6.39 7.09
N VAL A 109 0.47 6.54 7.99
CA VAL A 109 -0.82 7.19 7.70
C VAL A 109 -0.92 8.43 8.58
N THR A 110 -1.06 9.61 7.95
CA THR A 110 -1.23 10.89 8.67
C THR A 110 -2.60 10.97 9.33
N SER A 111 -2.77 11.85 10.29
CA SER A 111 -4.06 12.11 10.94
C SER A 111 -5.02 12.95 10.08
N GLY A 112 -4.53 13.60 9.02
CA GLY A 112 -5.30 14.48 8.15
C GLY A 112 -5.83 13.82 6.89
N ILE A 113 -6.70 14.54 6.21
CA ILE A 113 -7.13 14.29 4.84
C ILE A 113 -6.31 15.14 3.88
N THR A 114 -6.32 14.81 2.58
CA THR A 114 -5.55 15.55 1.58
C THR A 114 -5.93 17.04 1.58
N ASN A 115 -4.93 17.92 1.65
CA ASN A 115 -5.04 19.39 1.69
C ASN A 115 -5.64 20.00 2.97
N ASP A 116 -5.92 19.22 4.01
CA ASP A 116 -6.33 19.67 5.34
C ASP A 116 -5.05 19.89 6.18
N ILE A 117 -4.52 21.14 6.16
CA ILE A 117 -3.22 21.44 6.77
C ILE A 117 -3.35 21.72 8.26
N ASP A 118 -4.50 22.24 8.72
CA ASP A 118 -4.72 22.51 10.15
C ASP A 118 -5.29 21.30 10.92
N LEU A 119 -5.62 20.20 10.20
CA LEU A 119 -6.10 18.92 10.73
C LEU A 119 -7.47 19.02 11.43
N ASP A 120 -8.33 19.92 10.96
CA ASP A 120 -9.69 20.09 11.50
C ASP A 120 -10.74 19.20 10.79
N ASN A 121 -10.32 18.36 9.82
CA ASN A 121 -11.11 17.50 8.94
C ASN A 121 -11.92 18.27 7.89
N SER A 122 -11.52 19.48 7.52
CA SER A 122 -12.18 20.28 6.50
C SER A 122 -11.16 21.05 5.69
N VAL A 123 -11.23 20.95 4.35
CA VAL A 123 -10.37 21.76 3.47
C VAL A 123 -10.99 23.14 3.27
N THR A 124 -10.42 24.16 3.88
CA THR A 124 -10.95 25.51 3.92
C THR A 124 -9.89 26.58 3.61
N VAL A 125 -10.26 27.86 3.62
CA VAL A 125 -9.32 28.97 3.49
C VAL A 125 -8.33 29.05 4.67
N ALA A 126 -8.64 28.41 5.82
CA ALA A 126 -7.74 28.36 6.96
C ALA A 126 -6.47 27.58 6.63
N ASP A 127 -6.60 26.47 5.88
CA ASP A 127 -5.48 25.66 5.44
C ASP A 127 -4.53 26.43 4.53
N ALA A 128 -5.09 27.10 3.51
CA ALA A 128 -4.31 27.97 2.63
C ALA A 128 -3.62 29.10 3.41
N THR A 129 -4.29 29.68 4.40
CA THR A 129 -3.75 30.72 5.26
C THR A 129 -2.64 30.22 6.17
N LEU A 130 -2.79 29.02 6.76
CA LEU A 130 -1.77 28.39 7.58
C LEU A 130 -0.51 28.11 6.75
N LEU A 131 -0.69 27.59 5.55
CA LEU A 131 0.39 27.29 4.63
C LEU A 131 1.13 28.58 4.17
N GLN A 132 0.39 29.65 3.85
CA GLN A 132 0.99 30.96 3.55
C GLN A 132 1.82 31.50 4.73
N LYS A 133 1.32 31.40 5.96
CA LYS A 133 2.07 31.78 7.17
C LYS A 133 3.33 30.94 7.36
N TYR A 134 3.27 29.67 7.07
CA TYR A 134 4.44 28.78 7.13
C TYR A 134 5.50 29.19 6.11
N VAL A 135 5.13 29.43 4.84
CA VAL A 135 6.05 29.81 3.76
C VAL A 135 6.79 31.10 4.06
N VAL A 136 6.15 32.06 4.73
CA VAL A 136 6.79 33.34 5.12
C VAL A 136 7.44 33.30 6.52
N GLY A 137 7.49 32.12 7.16
CA GLY A 137 8.16 31.92 8.45
C GLY A 137 7.39 32.47 9.68
N ILE A 138 6.08 32.74 9.55
CA ILE A 138 5.22 33.23 10.66
C ILE A 138 4.64 32.07 11.47
N ALA A 139 4.47 30.89 10.85
CA ALA A 139 3.97 29.68 11.50
C ALA A 139 4.95 28.53 11.34
N THR A 140 4.81 27.50 12.19
CA THR A 140 5.50 26.20 12.07
C THR A 140 4.46 25.12 11.81
N LEU A 141 4.84 24.10 11.01
CA LEU A 141 4.04 22.92 10.78
C LEU A 141 4.64 21.73 11.53
N THR A 142 3.80 20.85 12.04
CA THR A 142 4.19 19.53 12.53
C THR A 142 4.66 18.65 11.37
N ASP A 143 5.26 17.50 11.66
CA ASP A 143 5.71 16.59 10.60
C ASP A 143 4.53 16.02 9.80
N ASP A 144 3.40 15.68 10.44
CA ASP A 144 2.15 15.28 9.77
C ASP A 144 1.62 16.39 8.86
N GLN A 145 1.58 17.64 9.33
CA GLN A 145 1.14 18.77 8.52
C GLN A 145 2.05 19.01 7.30
N LYS A 146 3.37 18.83 7.45
CA LYS A 146 4.32 18.94 6.31
C LYS A 146 4.08 17.86 5.25
N LEU A 147 3.67 16.64 5.66
CA LEU A 147 3.32 15.58 4.71
C LEU A 147 2.09 15.92 3.86
N LEU A 148 1.19 16.78 4.38
CA LEU A 148 -0.01 17.26 3.69
C LEU A 148 0.23 18.55 2.89
N ALA A 149 1.33 19.27 3.15
CA ALA A 149 1.55 20.64 2.70
C ALA A 149 2.02 20.77 1.25
N ASP A 150 2.61 19.73 0.65
CA ASP A 150 2.88 19.66 -0.80
C ASP A 150 1.58 19.26 -1.53
N CYS A 151 0.69 20.24 -1.67
CA CYS A 151 -0.67 20.04 -2.17
C CYS A 151 -0.72 19.78 -3.68
N ASN A 152 0.24 20.32 -4.42
CA ASN A 152 0.35 20.19 -5.87
C ASN A 152 1.24 19.00 -6.31
N GLY A 153 1.96 18.35 -5.37
CA GLY A 153 2.79 17.17 -5.61
C GLY A 153 4.10 17.45 -6.33
N ASP A 154 4.62 18.70 -6.30
CA ASP A 154 5.86 19.07 -7.01
C ASP A 154 7.14 18.85 -6.18
N GLY A 155 7.01 18.38 -4.93
CA GLY A 155 8.10 18.08 -4.01
C GLY A 155 8.60 19.27 -3.20
N ALA A 156 7.96 20.44 -3.30
CA ALA A 156 8.31 21.64 -2.55
C ALA A 156 7.09 22.18 -1.79
N ILE A 157 7.28 22.73 -0.60
CA ILE A 157 6.22 23.40 0.16
C ILE A 157 6.39 24.89 -0.02
N ASP A 158 5.56 25.52 -0.86
CA ASP A 158 5.64 26.95 -1.17
C ASP A 158 4.25 27.61 -1.43
N VAL A 159 4.25 28.84 -1.94
CA VAL A 159 3.02 29.61 -2.19
C VAL A 159 2.11 28.97 -3.25
N ARG A 160 2.64 28.10 -4.13
CA ARG A 160 1.88 27.41 -5.16
C ARG A 160 0.90 26.39 -4.53
N ASP A 161 1.29 25.77 -3.41
CA ASP A 161 0.44 24.86 -2.67
C ASP A 161 -0.74 25.56 -2.03
N ALA A 162 -0.50 26.73 -1.41
CA ALA A 162 -1.59 27.56 -0.89
C ALA A 162 -2.56 27.98 -2.01
N THR A 163 -2.02 28.32 -3.20
CA THR A 163 -2.82 28.65 -4.39
C THR A 163 -3.61 27.43 -4.88
N TYR A 164 -3.04 26.23 -4.80
CA TYR A 164 -3.70 24.98 -5.15
C TYR A 164 -4.91 24.73 -4.27
N ILE A 165 -4.78 24.86 -2.93
CA ILE A 165 -5.90 24.76 -1.98
C ILE A 165 -6.99 25.78 -2.33
N GLN A 166 -6.63 27.04 -2.57
CA GLN A 166 -7.60 28.10 -2.91
C GLN A 166 -8.40 27.77 -4.18
N LYS A 167 -7.76 27.19 -5.21
CA LYS A 167 -8.44 26.75 -6.43
C LYS A 167 -9.44 25.61 -6.15
N ILE A 168 -9.05 24.63 -5.32
CA ILE A 168 -9.94 23.53 -4.91
C ILE A 168 -11.19 24.08 -4.24
N ILE A 169 -11.04 24.99 -3.27
CA ILE A 169 -12.17 25.57 -2.51
C ILE A 169 -13.18 26.27 -3.43
N VAL A 170 -12.69 27.02 -4.42
CA VAL A 170 -13.54 27.74 -5.38
C VAL A 170 -13.89 26.90 -6.62
N LYS A 171 -13.54 25.59 -6.63
CA LYS A 171 -13.82 24.63 -7.71
C LYS A 171 -13.27 25.04 -9.09
N ILE A 172 -12.11 25.71 -9.10
CA ILE A 172 -11.35 25.96 -10.32
C ILE A 172 -10.50 24.70 -10.62
N PRO A 173 -10.44 24.21 -11.87
CA PRO A 173 -9.59 23.08 -12.24
C PRO A 173 -8.12 23.31 -11.87
N VAL A 174 -7.47 22.31 -11.31
CA VAL A 174 -6.07 22.28 -10.87
C VAL A 174 -5.27 21.31 -11.72
#